data_609e5fd53f3b538abf02ed3447d4e27a
#
_entry.id   609e5fd53f3b538abf02ed3447d4e27a
#
_cell.length_a   1.000
_cell.length_b   1.000
_cell.length_c   1.000
_cell.angle_alpha   90.00
_cell.angle_beta   90.00
_cell.angle_gamma   90.00
#
_symmetry.space_group_name_H-M   'P 1'
#
loop_
_entity.id
_entity.type
_entity.pdbx_description
1 polymer ?
#
loop_
_entity_poly.entity_id
_entity_poly.type
_entity_poly.pdbx_seq_one_letter_code
_entity_poly.pdbx_strand_id
1 'polypeptide(L)'
;MRRFAALGAAAALAVFTGGASLAGLYQTVDRDPVIGYPSLQEVTNFDVMARSYDRRREQGDNPRLVFGSSELNPGPAGPAHPASLLEGGDYGVDVMVTGRAFCEDLWQAIEVGAFAGRMDRDDSSRRVVLIPSMQWFMCYRNAKRDFTASFSQGAYDAFMANPAISDELKDQVTQRMAVYGVDRTGPSSPSAAVAAWLDSASDQLLATLRLSTTAVAPRAAADGRREKGGPRDADGGGATYAAGSSSNAAASSLHAAPNWDQIFSDADLTAREKASSNAMGINDSWYAKHLADWQAGTRDWKVEGNGYFSEQEFEDFKLLLRVCREAGVLPMVLIQPVKGGLYDQTIYGPKVRQRYYQMIRRACEQAGVPVADFSSHEYDTYFLREYSHPSDLGGAYYSKAIYTYLTTGVADTSPSGGVALETRKE
;
A
#
# COMPACT_ATOMS: atom_id res chain seq x y z
N MET A 1 0.31 47.55 -35.72
CA MET A 1 1.04 46.29 -35.97
C MET A 1 2.15 46.04 -34.94
N ARG A 2 3.10 46.95 -34.69
CA ARG A 2 4.22 46.70 -33.72
C ARG A 2 3.80 46.35 -32.29
N ARG A 3 2.68 46.92 -31.76
CA ARG A 3 2.17 46.63 -30.41
C ARG A 3 1.57 45.25 -30.26
N PHE A 4 0.93 44.73 -31.29
CA PHE A 4 0.36 43.36 -31.28
C PHE A 4 1.46 42.32 -31.42
N ALA A 5 2.52 42.57 -32.17
CA ALA A 5 3.70 41.71 -32.26
C ALA A 5 4.44 41.61 -30.94
N ALA A 6 4.58 42.73 -30.21
CA ALA A 6 5.19 42.75 -28.87
C ALA A 6 4.36 42.01 -27.83
N LEU A 7 3.03 42.11 -27.88
CA LEU A 7 2.12 41.38 -27.00
C LEU A 7 2.19 39.84 -27.27
N GLY A 8 2.22 39.49 -28.56
CA GLY A 8 2.37 38.07 -28.95
C GLY A 8 3.71 37.46 -28.51
N ALA A 9 4.81 38.25 -28.63
CA ALA A 9 6.12 37.80 -28.17
C ALA A 9 6.18 37.69 -26.65
N ALA A 10 5.59 38.63 -25.91
CA ALA A 10 5.51 38.54 -24.44
C ALA A 10 4.68 37.35 -23.94
N ALA A 11 3.55 37.10 -24.59
CA ALA A 11 2.71 35.92 -24.26
C ALA A 11 3.44 34.58 -24.58
N ALA A 12 4.11 34.50 -25.75
CA ALA A 12 4.93 33.34 -26.10
C ALA A 12 6.10 33.11 -25.11
N LEU A 13 6.74 34.18 -24.69
CA LEU A 13 7.82 34.12 -23.69
C LEU A 13 7.28 33.67 -22.32
N ALA A 14 6.13 34.19 -21.89
CA ALA A 14 5.50 33.79 -20.63
C ALA A 14 5.08 32.30 -20.63
N VAL A 15 4.51 31.80 -21.75
CA VAL A 15 4.17 30.39 -21.91
C VAL A 15 5.44 29.53 -21.93
N PHE A 16 6.49 29.97 -22.63
CA PHE A 16 7.76 29.23 -22.71
C PHE A 16 8.49 29.18 -21.36
N THR A 17 8.60 30.32 -20.67
CA THR A 17 9.26 30.38 -19.35
C THR A 17 8.41 29.66 -18.29
N GLY A 18 7.09 29.80 -18.31
CA GLY A 18 6.18 29.06 -17.46
C GLY A 18 6.30 27.55 -17.71
N GLY A 19 6.26 27.13 -18.97
CA GLY A 19 6.42 25.72 -19.36
C GLY A 19 7.78 25.14 -18.97
N ALA A 20 8.87 25.88 -19.18
CA ALA A 20 10.22 25.46 -18.78
C ALA A 20 10.38 25.37 -17.25
N SER A 21 9.77 26.32 -16.50
CA SER A 21 9.78 26.27 -15.04
C SER A 21 8.95 25.09 -14.50
N LEU A 22 7.81 24.80 -15.12
CA LEU A 22 6.97 23.65 -14.78
C LEU A 22 7.66 22.33 -15.12
N ALA A 23 8.32 22.24 -16.27
CA ALA A 23 9.12 21.06 -16.64
C ALA A 23 10.29 20.85 -15.67
N GLY A 24 10.94 21.95 -15.23
CA GLY A 24 11.99 21.89 -14.23
C GLY A 24 11.50 21.43 -12.86
N LEU A 25 10.33 21.94 -12.40
CA LEU A 25 9.64 21.50 -11.18
C LEU A 25 9.20 20.04 -11.29
N TYR A 26 8.64 19.67 -12.42
CA TYR A 26 8.25 18.28 -12.71
C TYR A 26 9.44 17.33 -12.64
N GLN A 27 10.57 17.68 -13.28
CA GLN A 27 11.81 16.89 -13.19
C GLN A 27 12.40 16.82 -11.78
N THR A 28 12.18 17.88 -10.95
CA THR A 28 12.66 17.89 -9.56
C THR A 28 11.80 16.96 -8.69
N VAL A 29 10.49 16.99 -8.88
CA VAL A 29 9.53 16.10 -8.20
C VAL A 29 9.72 14.64 -8.67
N ASP A 30 10.08 14.47 -9.96
CA ASP A 30 10.30 13.15 -10.57
C ASP A 30 11.60 12.46 -10.08
N ARG A 31 12.44 13.13 -9.33
CA ARG A 31 13.71 12.56 -8.82
C ARG A 31 13.55 11.77 -7.54
N ASP A 32 12.52 12.06 -6.75
CA ASP A 32 12.30 11.36 -5.47
C ASP A 32 11.25 10.27 -5.64
N PRO A 33 11.64 8.99 -5.57
CA PRO A 33 10.68 7.90 -5.60
C PRO A 33 9.74 7.99 -4.38
N VAL A 34 8.51 7.52 -4.53
CA VAL A 34 7.60 7.32 -3.39
C VAL A 34 8.24 6.29 -2.47
N ILE A 35 8.53 6.68 -1.24
CA ILE A 35 9.19 5.85 -0.25
C ILE A 35 8.25 5.68 0.95
N GLY A 36 8.10 4.44 1.40
CA GLY A 36 7.26 4.11 2.54
C GLY A 36 5.78 4.26 2.27
N TYR A 37 5.04 4.72 3.26
CA TYR A 37 3.59 4.85 3.19
C TYR A 37 3.17 6.10 2.40
N PRO A 38 2.43 5.96 1.27
CA PRO A 38 2.15 7.08 0.39
C PRO A 38 1.19 8.10 1.01
N SER A 39 1.36 9.36 0.63
CA SER A 39 0.43 10.45 0.95
C SER A 39 -0.87 10.36 0.15
N LEU A 40 -1.90 11.13 0.53
CA LEU A 40 -3.14 11.19 -0.25
C LEU A 40 -2.91 11.72 -1.67
N GLN A 41 -2.03 12.70 -1.82
CA GLN A 41 -1.68 13.27 -3.11
C GLN A 41 -0.99 12.25 -4.04
N GLU A 42 -0.20 11.33 -3.46
CA GLU A 42 0.45 10.28 -4.21
C GLU A 42 -0.56 9.21 -4.68
N VAL A 43 -1.45 8.73 -3.81
CA VAL A 43 -2.44 7.71 -4.19
C VAL A 43 -3.54 8.23 -5.14
N THR A 44 -3.80 9.53 -5.15
CA THR A 44 -4.74 10.15 -6.12
C THR A 44 -4.07 10.52 -7.45
N ASN A 45 -2.76 10.31 -7.56
CA ASN A 45 -1.98 10.60 -8.77
C ASN A 45 -1.20 9.36 -9.23
N PHE A 46 -1.86 8.54 -10.02
CA PHE A 46 -1.28 7.31 -10.56
C PHE A 46 0.05 7.53 -11.27
N ASP A 47 0.21 8.64 -12.00
CA ASP A 47 1.46 8.90 -12.71
C ASP A 47 2.67 9.03 -11.78
N VAL A 48 2.49 9.58 -10.58
CA VAL A 48 3.54 9.66 -9.56
C VAL A 48 3.90 8.27 -9.05
N MET A 49 2.89 7.46 -8.72
CA MET A 49 3.08 6.08 -8.27
C MET A 49 3.72 5.21 -9.37
N ALA A 50 3.22 5.32 -10.59
CA ALA A 50 3.73 4.57 -11.75
C ALA A 50 5.18 4.93 -12.07
N ARG A 51 5.53 6.22 -12.08
CA ARG A 51 6.94 6.66 -12.27
C ARG A 51 7.85 6.17 -11.15
N SER A 52 7.37 6.16 -9.91
CA SER A 52 8.13 5.59 -8.79
C SER A 52 8.43 4.11 -9.02
N TYR A 53 7.42 3.34 -9.45
CA TYR A 53 7.56 1.93 -9.79
C TYR A 53 8.55 1.71 -10.95
N ASP A 54 8.39 2.45 -12.07
CA ASP A 54 9.25 2.33 -13.24
C ASP A 54 10.71 2.68 -12.93
N ARG A 55 10.93 3.74 -12.13
CA ARG A 55 12.27 4.16 -11.70
C ARG A 55 12.96 3.10 -10.83
N ARG A 56 12.27 2.49 -9.89
CA ARG A 56 12.81 1.39 -9.09
C ARG A 56 13.22 0.21 -9.99
N ARG A 57 12.43 -0.10 -11.02
CA ARG A 57 12.79 -1.13 -12.01
C ARG A 57 14.03 -0.74 -12.80
N GLU A 58 14.14 0.51 -13.26
CA GLU A 58 15.31 1.02 -13.99
C GLU A 58 16.59 1.00 -13.13
N GLN A 59 16.46 1.17 -11.83
CA GLN A 59 17.55 1.08 -10.84
C GLN A 59 17.91 -0.38 -10.50
N GLY A 60 17.09 -1.33 -10.90
CA GLY A 60 17.30 -2.76 -10.63
C GLY A 60 16.77 -3.22 -9.27
N ASP A 61 15.96 -2.40 -8.59
CA ASP A 61 15.48 -2.66 -7.22
C ASP A 61 14.38 -3.72 -7.15
N ASN A 62 13.87 -4.20 -8.28
CA ASN A 62 12.87 -5.27 -8.35
C ASN A 62 11.59 -4.96 -7.54
N PRO A 63 10.85 -3.88 -7.85
CA PRO A 63 9.70 -3.44 -7.06
C PRO A 63 8.58 -4.47 -7.05
N ARG A 64 7.97 -4.67 -5.88
CA ARG A 64 6.84 -5.56 -5.62
C ARG A 64 5.72 -4.80 -4.95
N LEU A 65 4.53 -4.86 -5.54
CA LEU A 65 3.40 -4.09 -5.05
C LEU A 65 2.69 -4.82 -3.90
N VAL A 66 2.48 -4.10 -2.81
CA VAL A 66 1.67 -4.54 -1.67
C VAL A 66 0.52 -3.55 -1.51
N PHE A 67 -0.69 -4.04 -1.82
CA PHE A 67 -1.93 -3.27 -1.75
C PHE A 67 -2.58 -3.46 -0.38
N GLY A 68 -2.98 -2.35 0.21
CA GLY A 68 -3.63 -2.34 1.50
C GLY A 68 -4.04 -0.93 1.91
N SER A 69 -4.25 -0.70 3.19
CA SER A 69 -4.67 0.60 3.69
C SER A 69 -3.83 1.10 4.89
N SER A 70 -4.48 1.46 5.97
CA SER A 70 -3.79 2.02 7.15
C SER A 70 -2.88 1.03 7.87
N GLU A 71 -3.08 -0.26 7.71
CA GLU A 71 -2.19 -1.31 8.24
C GLU A 71 -0.80 -1.27 7.61
N LEU A 72 -0.66 -0.72 6.42
CA LEU A 72 0.62 -0.52 5.75
C LEU A 72 1.39 0.72 6.23
N ASN A 73 0.80 1.55 7.10
CA ASN A 73 1.51 2.64 7.75
C ASN A 73 2.43 2.07 8.85
N PRO A 74 3.76 2.12 8.69
CA PRO A 74 4.68 1.62 9.70
C PRO A 74 4.51 2.37 11.03
N GLY A 75 4.25 3.69 11.00
CA GLY A 75 4.01 4.49 12.18
C GLY A 75 4.84 4.06 13.39
N PRO A 76 4.22 3.71 14.51
CA PRO A 76 4.93 3.20 15.68
C PRO A 76 5.26 1.69 15.63
N ALA A 77 5.01 0.98 14.53
CA ALA A 77 5.29 -0.47 14.43
C ALA A 77 6.77 -0.81 14.20
N GLY A 78 7.62 0.18 13.93
CA GLY A 78 9.06 0.00 13.88
C GLY A 78 9.62 -0.76 12.66
N PRO A 79 10.89 -1.22 12.76
CA PRO A 79 11.67 -1.69 11.61
C PRO A 79 11.23 -3.05 11.05
N ALA A 80 10.51 -3.86 11.81
CA ALA A 80 10.04 -5.17 11.36
C ALA A 80 8.78 -5.10 10.48
N HIS A 81 8.17 -3.92 10.36
CA HIS A 81 6.98 -3.70 9.53
C HIS A 81 7.31 -3.84 8.03
N PRO A 82 6.42 -4.43 7.19
CA PRO A 82 6.71 -4.66 5.76
C PRO A 82 7.17 -3.42 5.00
N ALA A 83 6.50 -2.29 5.21
CA ALA A 83 6.85 -1.00 4.60
C ALA A 83 8.17 -0.40 5.12
N SER A 84 8.83 -1.05 6.07
CA SER A 84 10.13 -0.63 6.58
C SER A 84 11.22 -1.65 6.32
N LEU A 85 10.91 -2.93 6.53
CA LEU A 85 11.87 -4.02 6.42
C LEU A 85 12.18 -4.39 4.97
N LEU A 86 11.15 -4.39 4.10
CA LEU A 86 11.24 -4.94 2.75
C LEU A 86 11.32 -3.86 1.67
N GLU A 87 11.33 -2.59 2.03
CA GLU A 87 11.56 -1.50 1.10
C GLU A 87 13.07 -1.30 0.86
N GLY A 88 13.43 -0.93 -0.36
CA GLY A 88 14.81 -0.59 -0.73
C GLY A 88 15.66 -1.75 -1.25
N GLY A 89 15.08 -2.94 -1.40
CA GLY A 89 15.72 -4.03 -2.13
C GLY A 89 16.82 -4.81 -1.41
N ASP A 90 17.10 -4.51 -0.15
CA ASP A 90 18.20 -5.14 0.62
C ASP A 90 18.17 -6.68 0.64
N TYR A 91 16.99 -7.26 0.47
CA TYR A 91 16.76 -8.71 0.48
C TYR A 91 16.35 -9.28 -0.90
N GLY A 92 16.59 -8.54 -1.98
CA GLY A 92 16.25 -8.97 -3.35
C GLY A 92 14.79 -8.76 -3.75
N VAL A 93 14.00 -8.13 -2.90
CA VAL A 93 12.67 -7.59 -3.19
C VAL A 93 12.57 -6.18 -2.64
N ASP A 94 11.96 -5.28 -3.39
CA ASP A 94 11.69 -3.92 -2.96
C ASP A 94 10.18 -3.71 -2.85
N VAL A 95 9.65 -3.80 -1.64
CA VAL A 95 8.21 -3.62 -1.42
C VAL A 95 7.84 -2.16 -1.64
N MET A 96 7.00 -1.94 -2.62
CA MET A 96 6.33 -0.66 -2.84
C MET A 96 4.91 -0.74 -2.30
N VAL A 97 4.66 -0.01 -1.21
CA VAL A 97 3.32 0.12 -0.62
C VAL A 97 2.41 0.88 -1.58
N THR A 98 1.27 0.27 -1.92
CA THR A 98 0.29 0.84 -2.83
C THR A 98 -1.05 0.92 -2.11
N GLY A 99 -1.44 2.13 -1.78
CA GLY A 99 -2.63 2.42 -1.00
C GLY A 99 -2.33 3.06 0.36
N ARG A 100 -3.36 3.58 0.96
CA ARG A 100 -3.35 4.21 2.29
C ARG A 100 -4.73 4.06 2.93
N ALA A 101 -4.90 4.60 4.15
CA ALA A 101 -6.18 4.54 4.85
C ALA A 101 -7.36 4.76 3.91
N PHE A 102 -8.26 3.76 3.87
CA PHE A 102 -9.48 3.74 3.08
C PHE A 102 -9.33 3.54 1.56
N CYS A 103 -8.17 3.06 1.07
CA CYS A 103 -8.04 2.50 -0.27
C CYS A 103 -8.63 1.08 -0.28
N GLU A 104 -9.96 1.00 -0.39
CA GLU A 104 -10.77 -0.23 -0.29
C GLU A 104 -10.75 -1.04 -1.61
N ASP A 105 -11.47 -2.15 -1.67
CA ASP A 105 -11.33 -3.17 -2.73
C ASP A 105 -11.59 -2.64 -4.15
N LEU A 106 -12.57 -1.76 -4.36
CA LEU A 106 -12.82 -1.16 -5.68
C LEU A 106 -11.65 -0.28 -6.14
N TRP A 107 -11.06 0.51 -5.22
CA TRP A 107 -9.88 1.31 -5.51
C TRP A 107 -8.70 0.39 -5.88
N GLN A 108 -8.48 -0.67 -5.10
CA GLN A 108 -7.41 -1.64 -5.38
C GLN A 108 -7.60 -2.36 -6.71
N ALA A 109 -8.84 -2.67 -7.11
CA ALA A 109 -9.13 -3.29 -8.40
C ALA A 109 -8.66 -2.42 -9.57
N ILE A 110 -8.92 -1.10 -9.50
CA ILE A 110 -8.49 -0.14 -10.52
C ILE A 110 -6.97 -0.04 -10.55
N GLU A 111 -6.33 0.12 -9.40
CA GLU A 111 -4.87 0.26 -9.31
C GLU A 111 -4.14 -1.00 -9.76
N VAL A 112 -4.57 -2.18 -9.34
CA VAL A 112 -3.99 -3.46 -9.80
C VAL A 112 -4.06 -3.58 -11.31
N GLY A 113 -5.24 -3.30 -11.89
CA GLY A 113 -5.42 -3.36 -13.35
C GLY A 113 -4.58 -2.33 -14.11
N ALA A 114 -4.38 -1.14 -13.52
CA ALA A 114 -3.52 -0.10 -14.08
C ALA A 114 -2.04 -0.50 -14.04
N PHE A 115 -1.55 -0.99 -12.89
CA PHE A 115 -0.16 -1.42 -12.73
C PHE A 115 0.18 -2.69 -13.53
N ALA A 116 -0.78 -3.59 -13.76
CA ALA A 116 -0.55 -4.84 -14.47
C ALA A 116 0.04 -4.64 -15.88
N GLY A 117 -0.29 -3.51 -16.53
CA GLY A 117 0.29 -3.13 -17.82
C GLY A 117 1.78 -2.76 -17.77
N ARG A 118 2.32 -2.48 -16.57
CA ARG A 118 3.72 -2.09 -16.33
C ARG A 118 4.59 -3.21 -15.78
N MET A 119 3.97 -4.27 -15.27
CA MET A 119 4.67 -5.43 -14.73
C MET A 119 5.29 -6.24 -15.86
N ASP A 120 6.48 -6.82 -15.60
CA ASP A 120 7.06 -7.81 -16.49
C ASP A 120 6.16 -9.05 -16.58
N ARG A 121 6.39 -9.87 -17.62
CA ARG A 121 5.50 -11.02 -17.88
C ARG A 121 5.90 -12.30 -17.13
N ASP A 122 6.99 -12.26 -16.40
CA ASP A 122 7.41 -13.40 -15.57
C ASP A 122 6.55 -13.48 -14.29
N ASP A 123 6.33 -14.69 -13.82
CA ASP A 123 5.45 -14.95 -12.66
C ASP A 123 5.93 -14.23 -11.40
N SER A 124 7.24 -14.12 -11.21
CA SER A 124 7.77 -13.48 -9.99
C SER A 124 7.44 -11.99 -9.96
N SER A 125 7.55 -11.29 -11.09
CA SER A 125 7.23 -9.85 -11.20
C SER A 125 5.74 -9.57 -11.07
N ARG A 126 4.88 -10.57 -11.33
CA ARG A 126 3.42 -10.46 -11.24
C ARG A 126 2.85 -10.82 -9.87
N ARG A 127 3.68 -11.26 -8.93
CA ARG A 127 3.25 -11.52 -7.55
C ARG A 127 3.00 -10.20 -6.83
N VAL A 128 1.82 -10.07 -6.25
CA VAL A 128 1.40 -8.95 -5.41
C VAL A 128 0.77 -9.46 -4.12
N VAL A 129 0.65 -8.59 -3.13
CA VAL A 129 -0.05 -8.92 -1.89
C VAL A 129 -1.24 -7.97 -1.73
N LEU A 130 -2.40 -8.51 -1.37
CA LEU A 130 -3.62 -7.79 -1.07
C LEU A 130 -3.94 -7.98 0.41
N ILE A 131 -4.17 -6.88 1.13
CA ILE A 131 -4.46 -6.92 2.58
C ILE A 131 -5.85 -6.31 2.82
N PRO A 132 -6.94 -7.09 2.71
CA PRO A 132 -8.27 -6.60 3.04
C PRO A 132 -8.43 -6.37 4.54
N SER A 133 -9.03 -5.25 4.90
CA SER A 133 -9.33 -4.93 6.30
C SER A 133 -10.81 -5.17 6.61
N MET A 134 -11.11 -5.90 7.70
CA MET A 134 -12.50 -6.13 8.13
C MET A 134 -13.30 -4.82 8.25
N GLN A 135 -12.64 -3.72 8.55
CA GLN A 135 -13.27 -2.41 8.73
C GLN A 135 -13.92 -1.88 7.45
N TRP A 136 -13.44 -2.24 6.26
CA TRP A 136 -14.06 -1.81 4.99
C TRP A 136 -15.44 -2.43 4.81
N PHE A 137 -15.58 -3.66 5.25
CA PHE A 137 -16.82 -4.44 5.12
C PHE A 137 -17.86 -4.10 6.19
N MET A 138 -17.53 -3.36 7.25
CA MET A 138 -18.47 -3.02 8.31
C MET A 138 -19.58 -2.10 7.80
N CYS A 139 -20.84 -2.43 8.11
CA CYS A 139 -22.04 -1.79 7.57
C CYS A 139 -22.16 -0.28 7.83
N TYR A 140 -21.49 0.25 8.86
CA TYR A 140 -21.53 1.68 9.20
C TYR A 140 -20.54 2.55 8.39
N ARG A 141 -19.78 1.94 7.50
CA ARG A 141 -18.76 2.64 6.72
C ARG A 141 -19.37 3.52 5.62
N ASN A 142 -18.67 4.59 5.29
CA ASN A 142 -19.02 5.46 4.16
C ASN A 142 -18.05 5.22 3.00
N ALA A 143 -18.17 4.05 2.38
CA ALA A 143 -17.31 3.63 1.27
C ALA A 143 -17.33 4.64 0.10
N LYS A 144 -18.47 5.30 -0.17
CA LYS A 144 -18.56 6.36 -1.18
C LYS A 144 -17.61 7.52 -0.91
N ARG A 145 -17.58 8.02 0.33
CA ARG A 145 -16.69 9.12 0.74
C ARG A 145 -15.23 8.70 0.59
N ASP A 146 -14.93 7.51 1.06
CA ASP A 146 -13.57 6.99 1.14
C ASP A 146 -13.02 6.70 -0.25
N PHE A 147 -13.81 6.11 -1.14
CA PHE A 147 -13.47 5.92 -2.55
C PHE A 147 -13.26 7.25 -3.29
N THR A 148 -14.20 8.20 -3.16
CA THR A 148 -14.09 9.51 -3.83
C THR A 148 -12.87 10.31 -3.38
N ALA A 149 -12.46 10.16 -2.13
CA ALA A 149 -11.28 10.86 -1.59
C ALA A 149 -9.96 10.29 -2.12
N SER A 150 -9.91 8.99 -2.45
CA SER A 150 -8.70 8.30 -2.93
C SER A 150 -8.67 8.04 -4.44
N PHE A 151 -9.76 8.33 -5.14
CA PHE A 151 -9.89 8.05 -6.58
C PHE A 151 -8.80 8.74 -7.42
N SER A 152 -8.21 7.99 -8.35
CA SER A 152 -7.23 8.47 -9.33
C SER A 152 -7.77 8.31 -10.74
N GLN A 153 -7.98 9.42 -11.46
CA GLN A 153 -8.38 9.38 -12.86
C GLN A 153 -7.32 8.70 -13.72
N GLY A 154 -6.04 8.97 -13.47
CA GLY A 154 -4.94 8.35 -14.23
C GLY A 154 -4.89 6.83 -14.06
N ALA A 155 -5.18 6.31 -12.86
CA ALA A 155 -5.30 4.87 -12.63
C ALA A 155 -6.48 4.29 -13.42
N TYR A 156 -7.63 4.93 -13.36
CA TYR A 156 -8.81 4.49 -14.11
C TYR A 156 -8.55 4.48 -15.62
N ASP A 157 -7.95 5.53 -16.17
CA ASP A 157 -7.61 5.60 -17.60
C ASP A 157 -6.62 4.48 -18.00
N ALA A 158 -5.60 4.21 -17.18
CA ALA A 158 -4.66 3.12 -17.40
C ALA A 158 -5.33 1.74 -17.28
N PHE A 159 -6.25 1.56 -16.33
CA PHE A 159 -7.09 0.36 -16.20
C PHE A 159 -7.94 0.12 -17.44
N MET A 160 -8.64 1.16 -17.93
CA MET A 160 -9.46 1.09 -19.14
C MET A 160 -8.64 0.81 -20.39
N ALA A 161 -7.41 1.32 -20.46
CA ALA A 161 -6.48 1.08 -21.58
C ALA A 161 -5.84 -0.31 -21.55
N ASN A 162 -5.93 -1.07 -20.43
CA ASN A 162 -5.30 -2.37 -20.32
C ASN A 162 -6.02 -3.42 -21.20
N PRO A 163 -5.36 -3.96 -22.26
CA PRO A 163 -5.99 -4.89 -23.20
C PRO A 163 -6.18 -6.30 -22.60
N ALA A 164 -5.56 -6.62 -21.46
CA ALA A 164 -5.72 -7.90 -20.80
C ALA A 164 -7.04 -8.00 -20.03
N ILE A 165 -7.69 -6.87 -19.75
CA ILE A 165 -8.95 -6.80 -19.01
C ILE A 165 -10.10 -6.72 -20.01
N SER A 166 -11.09 -7.59 -19.86
CA SER A 166 -12.27 -7.64 -20.73
C SER A 166 -13.14 -6.39 -20.62
N ASP A 167 -13.83 -6.05 -21.70
CA ASP A 167 -14.76 -4.92 -21.70
C ASP A 167 -15.88 -5.12 -20.67
N GLU A 168 -16.34 -6.37 -20.48
CA GLU A 168 -17.34 -6.72 -19.46
C GLU A 168 -16.86 -6.33 -18.05
N LEU A 169 -15.61 -6.63 -17.72
CA LEU A 169 -15.05 -6.33 -16.40
C LEU A 169 -14.82 -4.82 -16.22
N LYS A 170 -14.38 -4.12 -17.28
CA LYS A 170 -14.28 -2.66 -17.32
C LYS A 170 -15.64 -1.99 -17.10
N ASP A 171 -16.69 -2.48 -17.75
CA ASP A 171 -18.05 -2.00 -17.56
C ASP A 171 -18.54 -2.20 -16.12
N GLN A 172 -18.27 -3.37 -15.52
CA GLN A 172 -18.63 -3.64 -14.12
C GLN A 172 -17.94 -2.67 -13.15
N VAL A 173 -16.63 -2.42 -13.31
CA VAL A 173 -15.88 -1.43 -12.51
C VAL A 173 -16.49 -0.04 -12.70
N THR A 174 -16.77 0.36 -13.95
CA THR A 174 -17.37 1.67 -14.27
C THR A 174 -18.74 1.84 -13.61
N GLN A 175 -19.61 0.81 -13.68
CA GLN A 175 -20.92 0.82 -13.04
C GLN A 175 -20.79 0.92 -11.50
N ARG A 176 -19.81 0.23 -10.92
CA ARG A 176 -19.56 0.33 -9.49
C ARG A 176 -19.11 1.74 -9.08
N MET A 177 -18.23 2.37 -9.86
CA MET A 177 -17.81 3.76 -9.64
C MET A 177 -19.00 4.73 -9.70
N ALA A 178 -19.92 4.53 -10.66
CA ALA A 178 -21.12 5.37 -10.81
C ALA A 178 -22.02 5.34 -9.55
N VAL A 179 -22.12 4.19 -8.86
CA VAL A 179 -22.82 4.10 -7.56
C VAL A 179 -22.21 5.02 -6.50
N TYR A 180 -20.89 5.22 -6.56
CA TYR A 180 -20.21 6.18 -5.70
C TYR A 180 -20.25 7.62 -6.22
N GLY A 181 -20.92 7.86 -7.36
CA GLY A 181 -21.10 9.19 -7.95
C GLY A 181 -19.87 9.68 -8.72
N VAL A 182 -18.98 8.76 -9.06
CA VAL A 182 -17.89 9.01 -10.01
C VAL A 182 -18.39 8.55 -11.37
N ASP A 183 -19.18 9.42 -12.03
CA ASP A 183 -19.71 9.16 -13.38
C ASP A 183 -18.72 9.73 -14.39
N ARG A 184 -17.94 8.86 -15.01
CA ARG A 184 -16.98 9.22 -16.04
C ARG A 184 -17.25 8.42 -17.31
N THR A 185 -18.38 8.72 -17.93
CA THR A 185 -18.51 8.47 -19.36
C THR A 185 -17.50 9.38 -20.06
N GLY A 186 -16.61 8.79 -20.88
CA GLY A 186 -15.56 9.56 -21.58
C GLY A 186 -16.09 10.80 -22.28
N PRO A 187 -15.26 11.78 -22.63
CA PRO A 187 -15.67 13.09 -23.10
C PRO A 187 -16.62 12.96 -24.29
N SER A 188 -17.87 13.35 -24.08
CA SER A 188 -18.93 13.25 -25.06
C SER A 188 -18.79 14.23 -26.26
N SER A 189 -17.75 15.09 -26.22
CA SER A 189 -17.44 16.07 -27.27
C SER A 189 -15.96 16.48 -27.24
N PRO A 190 -15.39 16.99 -28.35
CA PRO A 190 -14.02 17.53 -28.36
C PRO A 190 -13.78 18.64 -27.33
N SER A 191 -14.78 19.46 -27.02
CA SER A 191 -14.69 20.49 -25.97
C SER A 191 -14.65 19.88 -24.55
N ALA A 192 -15.40 18.80 -24.31
CA ALA A 192 -15.34 18.07 -23.05
C ALA A 192 -14.00 17.32 -22.89
N ALA A 193 -13.41 16.82 -24.00
CA ALA A 193 -12.08 16.24 -24.02
C ALA A 193 -11.00 17.27 -23.63
N VAL A 194 -11.10 18.49 -24.19
CA VAL A 194 -10.18 19.60 -23.84
C VAL A 194 -10.38 20.05 -22.39
N ALA A 195 -11.62 20.13 -21.91
CA ALA A 195 -11.90 20.46 -20.52
C ALA A 195 -11.36 19.39 -19.57
N ALA A 196 -11.59 18.12 -19.84
CA ALA A 196 -11.03 17.01 -19.06
C ALA A 196 -9.50 16.97 -19.08
N TRP A 197 -8.87 17.31 -20.22
CA TRP A 197 -7.42 17.46 -20.31
C TRP A 197 -6.91 18.64 -19.48
N LEU A 198 -7.59 19.78 -19.51
CA LEU A 198 -7.23 20.96 -18.72
C LEU A 198 -7.40 20.70 -17.22
N ASP A 199 -8.46 20.01 -16.80
CA ASP A 199 -8.68 19.61 -15.42
C ASP A 199 -7.57 18.64 -14.96
N SER A 200 -7.29 17.61 -15.76
CA SER A 200 -6.18 16.68 -15.47
C SER A 200 -4.83 17.39 -15.40
N ALA A 201 -4.55 18.31 -16.33
CA ALA A 201 -3.31 19.09 -16.32
C ALA A 201 -3.23 20.03 -15.11
N SER A 202 -4.36 20.62 -14.69
CA SER A 202 -4.41 21.48 -13.49
C SER A 202 -4.24 20.67 -12.21
N ASP A 203 -4.83 19.49 -12.13
CA ASP A 203 -4.69 18.57 -10.98
C ASP A 203 -3.25 18.06 -10.86
N GLN A 204 -2.63 17.68 -11.97
CA GLN A 204 -1.22 17.29 -12.04
C GLN A 204 -0.30 18.45 -11.63
N LEU A 205 -0.61 19.67 -12.08
CA LEU A 205 0.12 20.87 -11.69
C LEU A 205 0.02 21.14 -10.20
N LEU A 206 -1.20 21.07 -9.64
CA LEU A 206 -1.44 21.28 -8.21
C LEU A 206 -0.78 20.17 -7.37
N ALA A 207 -0.84 18.92 -7.82
CA ALA A 207 -0.14 17.81 -7.18
C ALA A 207 1.37 18.02 -7.20
N THR A 208 1.93 18.43 -8.34
CA THR A 208 3.35 18.74 -8.52
C THR A 208 3.79 19.90 -7.62
N LEU A 209 3.00 20.97 -7.54
CA LEU A 209 3.27 22.12 -6.67
C LEU A 209 3.17 21.75 -5.18
N ARG A 210 2.21 20.92 -4.81
CA ARG A 210 2.05 20.42 -3.42
C ARG A 210 3.18 19.49 -3.02
N LEU A 211 3.60 18.58 -3.89
CA LEU A 211 4.75 17.70 -3.65
C LEU A 211 6.04 18.52 -3.51
N SER A 212 6.26 19.53 -4.31
CA SER A 212 7.44 20.42 -4.18
C SER A 212 7.43 21.24 -2.88
N THR A 213 6.25 21.62 -2.36
CA THR A 213 6.15 22.30 -1.06
C THR A 213 6.29 21.36 0.14
N THR A 214 5.92 20.09 -0.01
CA THR A 214 6.12 19.07 1.04
C THR A 214 7.55 18.51 1.04
N ALA A 215 8.24 18.51 -0.09
CA ALA A 215 9.68 18.15 -0.16
C ALA A 215 10.59 19.15 0.57
N VAL A 216 10.12 20.36 0.85
CA VAL A 216 10.85 21.38 1.64
C VAL A 216 10.65 21.19 3.16
N ALA A 217 9.65 20.44 3.60
CA ALA A 217 9.57 20.03 5.00
C ALA A 217 10.59 18.90 5.24
N PRO A 218 11.55 19.04 6.18
CA PRO A 218 12.56 18.01 6.40
C PRO A 218 11.83 16.71 6.74
N ARG A 219 12.04 15.68 5.92
CA ARG A 219 11.69 14.29 6.22
C ARG A 219 12.58 13.79 7.36
N ALA A 220 12.29 14.23 8.59
CA ALA A 220 13.03 13.84 9.78
C ALA A 220 12.91 12.32 10.09
N ALA A 221 12.06 11.60 9.35
CA ALA A 221 11.89 10.16 9.51
C ALA A 221 12.83 9.31 8.62
N ALA A 222 13.45 9.86 7.58
CA ALA A 222 14.33 9.10 6.69
C ALA A 222 15.78 9.05 7.18
N ASP A 223 16.21 10.02 8.02
CA ASP A 223 17.57 10.07 8.54
C ASP A 223 17.87 9.03 9.65
N GLY A 224 16.84 8.41 10.23
CA GLY A 224 17.04 7.35 11.23
C GLY A 224 17.52 6.00 10.64
N ARG A 225 17.54 5.85 9.32
CA ARG A 225 17.94 4.58 8.67
C ARG A 225 19.43 4.43 8.37
N ARG A 226 20.22 5.51 8.43
CA ARG A 226 21.67 5.46 8.12
C ARG A 226 22.58 5.20 9.32
N GLU A 227 22.08 5.09 10.53
CA GLU A 227 22.90 4.81 11.74
C GLU A 227 22.64 3.42 12.34
N LYS A 228 22.60 2.36 11.55
CA LYS A 228 22.92 1.02 12.04
C LYS A 228 24.31 0.60 11.58
N GLY A 229 25.30 1.39 11.93
CA GLY A 229 26.70 0.98 11.92
C GLY A 229 26.98 0.10 13.12
N GLY A 230 27.21 -1.20 12.91
CA GLY A 230 27.89 -2.04 13.87
C GLY A 230 29.33 -1.53 14.12
N PRO A 231 30.01 -1.99 15.17
CA PRO A 231 31.33 -1.48 15.57
C PRO A 231 32.33 -1.63 14.42
N ARG A 232 32.97 -0.52 14.08
CA ARG A 232 34.10 -0.50 13.15
C ARG A 232 35.36 -0.83 13.94
N ASP A 233 35.88 -2.01 13.69
CA ASP A 233 37.29 -2.24 14.00
C ASP A 233 38.17 -1.62 12.92
N ALA A 234 39.04 -0.73 13.33
CA ALA A 234 40.03 -0.08 12.49
C ALA A 234 41.14 -1.06 12.19
N ASP A 235 41.42 -1.38 10.93
CA ASP A 235 42.81 -1.49 10.49
C ASP A 235 42.92 -1.23 8.99
N GLY A 236 44.01 -0.57 8.61
CA GLY A 236 44.23 0.06 7.35
C GLY A 236 44.82 -0.87 6.28
N GLY A 237 44.57 -0.51 5.02
CA GLY A 237 45.23 -1.14 3.88
C GLY A 237 44.72 -0.55 2.57
N GLY A 238 45.45 0.40 1.99
CA GLY A 238 45.16 0.99 0.68
C GLY A 238 45.36 -0.02 -0.44
N ALA A 239 44.48 -0.01 -1.44
CA ALA A 239 44.72 -0.60 -2.73
C ALA A 239 44.06 0.24 -3.84
N THR A 240 44.88 0.56 -4.80
CA THR A 240 44.68 1.33 -6.01
C THR A 240 43.69 0.67 -6.97
N TYR A 241 42.80 1.47 -7.54
CA TYR A 241 41.87 1.03 -8.60
C TYR A 241 42.56 1.04 -9.96
N ALA A 242 42.59 -0.11 -10.64
CA ALA A 242 42.86 -0.23 -12.06
C ALA A 242 41.53 -0.35 -12.82
N ALA A 243 41.36 0.48 -13.84
CA ALA A 243 40.25 0.44 -14.76
C ALA A 243 40.34 -0.82 -15.66
N GLY A 244 39.28 -1.60 -15.71
CA GLY A 244 39.14 -2.77 -16.57
C GLY A 244 37.74 -2.89 -17.14
N SER A 245 37.68 -2.96 -18.44
CA SER A 245 36.60 -2.96 -19.41
C SER A 245 35.41 -3.86 -19.15
N SER A 246 34.28 -3.35 -19.63
CA SER A 246 32.96 -3.96 -19.76
C SER A 246 32.93 -5.39 -20.28
N SER A 247 32.21 -6.27 -19.57
CA SER A 247 31.47 -7.38 -20.17
C SER A 247 30.15 -7.54 -19.41
N ASN A 248 29.05 -7.34 -20.16
CA ASN A 248 27.69 -7.60 -19.71
C ASN A 248 27.52 -9.09 -19.38
N ALA A 249 27.57 -9.43 -18.11
CA ALA A 249 26.96 -10.61 -17.56
C ALA A 249 26.14 -10.13 -16.34
N ALA A 250 24.83 -10.32 -16.41
CA ALA A 250 23.95 -10.07 -15.27
C ALA A 250 24.43 -10.91 -14.08
N ALA A 251 25.26 -10.33 -13.23
CA ALA A 251 25.54 -10.85 -11.92
C ALA A 251 24.24 -10.62 -11.12
N SER A 252 23.44 -11.68 -10.95
CA SER A 252 22.45 -11.70 -9.87
C SER A 252 23.25 -11.50 -8.58
N SER A 253 23.22 -10.29 -8.02
CA SER A 253 23.71 -10.04 -6.69
C SER A 253 22.89 -10.94 -5.77
N LEU A 254 23.53 -11.95 -5.19
CA LEU A 254 22.90 -12.82 -4.19
C LEU A 254 22.67 -11.95 -2.95
N HIS A 255 21.49 -11.35 -2.86
CA HIS A 255 21.06 -10.68 -1.65
C HIS A 255 20.96 -11.71 -0.52
N ALA A 256 21.48 -11.38 0.64
CA ALA A 256 21.30 -12.23 1.81
C ALA A 256 19.83 -12.29 2.20
N ALA A 257 19.32 -13.47 2.51
CA ALA A 257 17.97 -13.59 3.06
C ALA A 257 17.88 -12.88 4.44
N PRO A 258 16.68 -12.34 4.81
CA PRO A 258 16.49 -11.77 6.13
C PRO A 258 16.80 -12.78 7.23
N ASN A 259 17.49 -12.34 8.28
CA ASN A 259 17.66 -13.16 9.49
C ASN A 259 16.36 -13.12 10.31
N TRP A 260 15.41 -14.00 9.94
CA TRP A 260 14.09 -14.03 10.57
C TRP A 260 14.15 -14.26 12.07
N ASP A 261 15.05 -15.10 12.58
CA ASP A 261 15.18 -15.38 14.00
C ASP A 261 15.53 -14.10 14.79
N GLN A 262 16.48 -13.32 14.28
CA GLN A 262 16.83 -12.04 14.89
C GLN A 262 15.70 -11.02 14.77
N ILE A 263 15.06 -10.91 13.58
CA ILE A 263 13.96 -9.97 13.35
C ILE A 263 12.79 -10.26 14.30
N PHE A 264 12.40 -11.53 14.46
CA PHE A 264 11.34 -11.91 15.38
C PHE A 264 11.70 -11.65 16.84
N SER A 265 12.94 -11.97 17.25
CA SER A 265 13.42 -11.70 18.60
C SER A 265 13.38 -10.21 18.95
N ASP A 266 13.89 -9.36 18.06
CA ASP A 266 13.90 -7.91 18.27
C ASP A 266 12.48 -7.32 18.25
N ALA A 267 11.64 -7.82 17.37
CA ALA A 267 10.25 -7.40 17.26
C ALA A 267 9.42 -7.77 18.50
N ASP A 268 9.60 -8.98 19.04
CA ASP A 268 8.94 -9.43 20.28
C ASP A 268 9.35 -8.55 21.47
N LEU A 269 10.65 -8.32 21.64
CA LEU A 269 11.17 -7.44 22.70
C LEU A 269 10.56 -6.03 22.58
N THR A 270 10.59 -5.45 21.38
CA THR A 270 10.05 -4.11 21.15
C THR A 270 8.54 -4.03 21.39
N ALA A 271 7.78 -5.04 20.95
CA ALA A 271 6.34 -5.10 21.16
C ALA A 271 5.99 -5.19 22.67
N ARG A 272 6.72 -5.99 23.43
CA ARG A 272 6.58 -6.09 24.90
C ARG A 272 6.91 -4.79 25.60
N GLU A 273 7.99 -4.11 25.22
CA GLU A 273 8.34 -2.80 25.79
C GLU A 273 7.26 -1.76 25.57
N LYS A 274 6.69 -1.71 24.34
CA LYS A 274 5.63 -0.75 23.98
C LYS A 274 4.27 -1.07 24.60
N ALA A 275 4.05 -2.28 25.11
CA ALA A 275 2.78 -2.79 25.63
C ALA A 275 2.89 -3.34 27.04
N SER A 276 3.76 -2.74 27.87
CA SER A 276 4.14 -3.26 29.19
C SER A 276 3.14 -2.96 30.29
N SER A 277 2.24 -1.98 30.10
CA SER A 277 1.40 -1.45 31.18
C SER A 277 -0.07 -1.87 31.10
N ASN A 278 -0.46 -2.69 30.11
CA ASN A 278 -1.85 -3.11 29.96
C ASN A 278 -2.00 -4.61 29.65
N ALA A 279 -3.06 -5.22 30.19
CA ALA A 279 -3.33 -6.64 30.04
C ALA A 279 -3.75 -7.05 28.62
N MET A 280 -4.05 -6.09 27.73
CA MET A 280 -4.40 -6.36 26.35
C MET A 280 -3.17 -6.60 25.45
N GLY A 281 -1.97 -6.23 25.94
CA GLY A 281 -0.73 -6.30 25.17
C GLY A 281 -0.78 -5.46 23.88
N ILE A 282 -1.39 -4.29 23.95
CA ILE A 282 -1.42 -3.26 22.90
C ILE A 282 -0.60 -2.06 23.34
N ASN A 283 -0.22 -1.18 22.39
CA ASN A 283 0.68 -0.06 22.72
C ASN A 283 0.13 0.79 23.87
N ASP A 284 0.92 0.97 24.91
CA ASP A 284 0.58 1.73 26.12
C ASP A 284 0.16 3.18 25.81
N SER A 285 0.82 3.80 24.84
CA SER A 285 0.48 5.15 24.39
C SER A 285 -0.91 5.22 23.73
N TRP A 286 -1.30 4.20 22.97
CA TRP A 286 -2.63 4.13 22.39
C TRP A 286 -3.67 3.79 23.47
N TYR A 287 -3.36 2.82 24.32
CA TYR A 287 -4.22 2.41 25.43
C TYR A 287 -4.59 3.60 26.33
N ALA A 288 -3.59 4.39 26.70
CA ALA A 288 -3.78 5.53 27.59
C ALA A 288 -4.54 6.71 26.94
N LYS A 289 -4.35 6.92 25.63
CA LYS A 289 -4.88 8.14 24.98
C LYS A 289 -6.16 7.91 24.19
N HIS A 290 -6.38 6.71 23.66
CA HIS A 290 -7.41 6.46 22.64
C HIS A 290 -8.42 5.37 23.00
N LEU A 291 -8.15 4.53 24.02
CA LEU A 291 -9.07 3.44 24.38
C LEU A 291 -10.45 3.94 24.75
N ALA A 292 -10.53 4.99 25.59
CA ALA A 292 -11.83 5.52 26.04
C ALA A 292 -12.64 6.11 24.88
N ASP A 293 -11.97 6.85 23.97
CA ASP A 293 -12.60 7.41 22.77
C ASP A 293 -13.06 6.30 21.82
N TRP A 294 -12.25 5.26 21.64
CA TRP A 294 -12.60 4.11 20.81
C TRP A 294 -13.82 3.38 21.38
N GLN A 295 -13.84 3.10 22.70
CA GLN A 295 -14.97 2.46 23.38
C GLN A 295 -16.25 3.32 23.31
N ALA A 296 -16.12 4.64 23.44
CA ALA A 296 -17.23 5.55 23.28
C ALA A 296 -17.76 5.56 21.84
N GLY A 297 -16.87 5.64 20.86
CA GLY A 297 -17.23 5.66 19.44
C GLY A 297 -17.83 4.35 18.93
N THR A 298 -17.49 3.21 19.55
CA THR A 298 -18.01 1.89 19.15
C THR A 298 -19.29 1.47 19.88
N ARG A 299 -19.65 2.15 20.97
CA ARG A 299 -20.81 1.84 21.81
C ARG A 299 -22.12 1.89 21.03
N ASP A 300 -22.24 2.85 20.11
CA ASP A 300 -23.45 3.10 19.36
C ASP A 300 -23.46 2.39 18.00
N TRP A 301 -22.49 1.53 17.74
CA TRP A 301 -22.50 0.72 16.52
C TRP A 301 -23.74 -0.16 16.49
N LYS A 302 -24.43 -0.15 15.37
CA LYS A 302 -25.67 -0.89 15.13
C LYS A 302 -25.57 -1.64 13.83
N VAL A 303 -26.30 -2.75 13.76
CA VAL A 303 -26.54 -3.43 12.50
C VAL A 303 -27.48 -2.56 11.67
N GLU A 304 -27.05 -2.16 10.48
CA GLU A 304 -27.85 -1.38 9.55
C GLU A 304 -28.24 -2.24 8.33
N GLY A 305 -29.45 -2.03 7.80
CA GLY A 305 -29.89 -2.70 6.60
C GLY A 305 -29.79 -4.23 6.65
N ASN A 306 -29.03 -4.80 5.73
CA ASN A 306 -29.01 -6.24 5.49
C ASN A 306 -28.02 -7.04 6.36
N GLY A 307 -27.38 -6.43 7.36
CA GLY A 307 -26.50 -7.20 8.24
C GLY A 307 -25.26 -6.47 8.77
N TYR A 308 -24.34 -7.26 9.33
CA TYR A 308 -23.12 -6.77 9.95
C TYR A 308 -22.09 -6.25 8.93
N PHE A 309 -22.14 -6.77 7.72
CA PHE A 309 -21.15 -6.49 6.68
C PHE A 309 -21.82 -6.08 5.37
N SER A 310 -21.15 -5.21 4.62
CA SER A 310 -21.54 -4.76 3.30
C SER A 310 -21.40 -5.90 2.28
N GLU A 311 -22.52 -6.37 1.72
CA GLU A 311 -22.50 -7.31 0.59
C GLU A 311 -21.77 -6.69 -0.60
N GLN A 312 -21.91 -5.38 -0.79
CA GLN A 312 -21.30 -4.67 -1.91
C GLN A 312 -19.77 -4.68 -1.82
N GLU A 313 -19.19 -4.52 -0.64
CA GLU A 313 -17.74 -4.59 -0.48
C GLU A 313 -17.20 -6.00 -0.76
N PHE A 314 -17.98 -7.04 -0.42
CA PHE A 314 -17.62 -8.41 -0.84
C PHE A 314 -17.68 -8.62 -2.35
N GLU A 315 -18.63 -7.99 -3.05
CA GLU A 315 -18.65 -8.01 -4.52
C GLU A 315 -17.46 -7.25 -5.09
N ASP A 316 -17.07 -6.11 -4.50
CA ASP A 316 -15.89 -5.34 -4.89
C ASP A 316 -14.60 -6.14 -4.65
N PHE A 317 -14.49 -6.89 -3.54
CA PHE A 317 -13.38 -7.81 -3.30
C PHE A 317 -13.32 -8.93 -4.37
N LYS A 318 -14.44 -9.54 -4.71
CA LYS A 318 -14.49 -10.55 -5.78
C LYS A 318 -14.15 -9.95 -7.15
N LEU A 319 -14.57 -8.69 -7.38
CA LEU A 319 -14.22 -7.94 -8.58
C LEU A 319 -12.70 -7.72 -8.67
N LEU A 320 -12.04 -7.33 -7.57
CA LEU A 320 -10.59 -7.22 -7.46
C LEU A 320 -9.89 -8.54 -7.82
N LEU A 321 -10.33 -9.68 -7.29
CA LEU A 321 -9.75 -10.98 -7.62
C LEU A 321 -9.93 -11.34 -9.10
N ARG A 322 -11.06 -10.96 -9.72
CA ARG A 322 -11.28 -11.14 -11.16
C ARG A 322 -10.35 -10.26 -11.99
N VAL A 323 -10.15 -9.00 -11.59
CA VAL A 323 -9.19 -8.09 -12.24
C VAL A 323 -7.78 -8.70 -12.19
N CYS A 324 -7.34 -9.18 -11.04
CA CYS A 324 -6.03 -9.87 -10.93
C CYS A 324 -5.93 -11.01 -11.93
N ARG A 325 -6.95 -11.88 -12.00
CA ARG A 325 -6.94 -13.03 -12.89
C ARG A 325 -6.87 -12.64 -14.37
N GLU A 326 -7.70 -11.69 -14.84
CA GLU A 326 -7.71 -11.27 -16.23
C GLU A 326 -6.45 -10.52 -16.62
N ALA A 327 -5.95 -9.66 -15.72
CA ALA A 327 -4.73 -8.91 -15.92
C ALA A 327 -3.46 -9.77 -15.78
N GLY A 328 -3.60 -11.07 -15.43
CA GLY A 328 -2.49 -12.00 -15.24
C GLY A 328 -1.62 -11.67 -14.03
N VAL A 329 -2.19 -11.00 -13.02
CA VAL A 329 -1.53 -10.70 -11.73
C VAL A 329 -1.73 -11.90 -10.80
N LEU A 330 -0.70 -12.24 -10.04
CA LEU A 330 -0.69 -13.36 -9.11
C LEU A 330 -0.77 -12.81 -7.66
N PRO A 331 -1.97 -12.67 -7.10
CA PRO A 331 -2.12 -12.14 -5.74
C PRO A 331 -1.94 -13.23 -4.68
N MET A 332 -1.42 -12.85 -3.51
CA MET A 332 -1.68 -13.51 -2.24
C MET A 332 -2.56 -12.58 -1.40
N VAL A 333 -3.58 -13.13 -0.77
CA VAL A 333 -4.39 -12.39 0.20
C VAL A 333 -3.85 -12.63 1.61
N LEU A 334 -3.50 -11.56 2.31
CA LEU A 334 -3.12 -11.60 3.71
C LEU A 334 -4.35 -11.22 4.55
N ILE A 335 -4.92 -12.19 5.28
CA ILE A 335 -6.04 -11.95 6.19
C ILE A 335 -5.48 -11.50 7.53
N GLN A 336 -5.66 -10.22 7.84
CA GLN A 336 -5.25 -9.66 9.13
C GLN A 336 -6.34 -9.84 10.19
N PRO A 337 -5.96 -10.09 11.48
CA PRO A 337 -6.91 -10.12 12.58
C PRO A 337 -7.29 -8.70 13.02
N VAL A 338 -8.35 -8.62 13.82
CA VAL A 338 -8.60 -7.47 14.70
C VAL A 338 -8.36 -7.90 16.15
N LYS A 339 -8.17 -6.94 17.08
CA LYS A 339 -7.97 -7.24 18.51
C LYS A 339 -9.25 -7.78 19.14
N GLY A 340 -9.33 -9.10 19.29
CA GLY A 340 -10.53 -9.80 19.75
C GLY A 340 -11.09 -9.22 21.05
N GLY A 341 -10.26 -9.02 22.08
CA GLY A 341 -10.69 -8.48 23.37
C GLY A 341 -11.29 -7.05 23.33
N LEU A 342 -10.99 -6.26 22.28
CA LEU A 342 -11.64 -4.97 22.04
C LEU A 342 -12.97 -5.17 21.30
N TYR A 343 -12.95 -5.94 20.21
CA TYR A 343 -14.14 -6.14 19.38
C TYR A 343 -15.23 -6.97 20.05
N ASP A 344 -14.91 -7.80 21.05
CA ASP A 344 -15.90 -8.52 21.88
C ASP A 344 -16.82 -7.58 22.65
N GLN A 345 -16.39 -6.34 22.87
CA GLN A 345 -17.18 -5.28 23.52
C GLN A 345 -18.12 -4.56 22.55
N THR A 346 -18.18 -4.98 21.30
CA THR A 346 -18.97 -4.38 20.23
C THR A 346 -19.96 -5.37 19.62
N ILE A 347 -20.74 -4.92 18.62
CA ILE A 347 -21.62 -5.82 17.85
C ILE A 347 -20.82 -6.84 16.99
N TYR A 348 -19.51 -6.63 16.79
CA TYR A 348 -18.64 -7.52 16.01
C TYR A 348 -17.96 -8.56 16.91
N GLY A 349 -18.76 -9.30 17.70
CA GLY A 349 -18.30 -10.39 18.53
C GLY A 349 -17.70 -11.55 17.73
N PRO A 350 -17.12 -12.58 18.39
CA PRO A 350 -16.32 -13.64 17.74
C PRO A 350 -17.03 -14.32 16.58
N LYS A 351 -18.32 -14.69 16.75
CA LYS A 351 -19.10 -15.36 15.69
C LYS A 351 -19.30 -14.49 14.45
N VAL A 352 -19.40 -13.17 14.63
CA VAL A 352 -19.57 -12.22 13.52
C VAL A 352 -18.25 -12.10 12.76
N ARG A 353 -17.13 -11.91 13.48
CA ARG A 353 -15.81 -11.84 12.87
C ARG A 353 -15.43 -13.10 12.09
N GLN A 354 -15.74 -14.28 12.65
CA GLN A 354 -15.52 -15.55 11.94
C GLN A 354 -16.28 -15.66 10.63
N ARG A 355 -17.48 -15.04 10.49
CA ARG A 355 -18.18 -14.97 9.19
C ARG A 355 -17.37 -14.18 8.17
N TYR A 356 -16.84 -13.01 8.57
CA TYR A 356 -15.99 -12.21 7.70
C TYR A 356 -14.79 -13.02 7.19
N TYR A 357 -14.00 -13.60 8.10
CA TYR A 357 -12.84 -14.38 7.70
C TYR A 357 -13.21 -15.56 6.79
N GLN A 358 -14.32 -16.24 7.05
CA GLN A 358 -14.81 -17.31 6.20
C GLN A 358 -15.23 -16.81 4.81
N MET A 359 -15.82 -15.63 4.70
CA MET A 359 -16.21 -15.06 3.41
C MET A 359 -14.98 -14.74 2.58
N ILE A 360 -13.94 -14.12 3.16
CA ILE A 360 -12.66 -13.85 2.47
C ILE A 360 -12.00 -15.15 2.03
N ARG A 361 -11.87 -16.16 2.92
CA ARG A 361 -11.28 -17.47 2.57
C ARG A 361 -12.00 -18.11 1.41
N ARG A 362 -13.34 -18.16 1.44
CA ARG A 362 -14.15 -18.78 0.36
C ARG A 362 -13.98 -18.05 -0.97
N ALA A 363 -13.93 -16.72 -0.96
CA ALA A 363 -13.71 -15.95 -2.18
C ALA A 363 -12.31 -16.24 -2.77
N CYS A 364 -11.28 -16.32 -1.93
CA CYS A 364 -9.93 -16.70 -2.35
C CYS A 364 -9.87 -18.14 -2.86
N GLU A 365 -10.48 -19.10 -2.16
CA GLU A 365 -10.56 -20.51 -2.58
C GLU A 365 -11.22 -20.65 -3.95
N GLN A 366 -12.37 -19.98 -4.15
CA GLN A 366 -13.09 -19.98 -5.43
C GLN A 366 -12.28 -19.34 -6.57
N ALA A 367 -11.45 -18.35 -6.25
CA ALA A 367 -10.58 -17.70 -7.22
C ALA A 367 -9.23 -18.41 -7.41
N GLY A 368 -8.91 -19.45 -6.62
CA GLY A 368 -7.61 -20.13 -6.63
C GLY A 368 -6.46 -19.26 -6.11
N VAL A 369 -6.75 -18.31 -5.21
CA VAL A 369 -5.80 -17.34 -4.68
C VAL A 369 -5.24 -17.84 -3.34
N PRO A 370 -3.90 -17.93 -3.18
CA PRO A 370 -3.27 -18.33 -1.92
C PRO A 370 -3.53 -17.32 -0.81
N VAL A 371 -3.62 -17.81 0.43
CA VAL A 371 -3.96 -16.99 1.60
C VAL A 371 -2.91 -17.17 2.69
N ALA A 372 -2.40 -16.05 3.20
CA ALA A 372 -1.69 -15.98 4.48
C ALA A 372 -2.70 -15.52 5.55
N ASP A 373 -3.20 -16.47 6.34
CA ASP A 373 -4.29 -16.25 7.27
C ASP A 373 -3.80 -16.08 8.70
N PHE A 374 -3.87 -14.85 9.20
CA PHE A 374 -3.53 -14.50 10.58
C PHE A 374 -4.76 -14.33 11.49
N SER A 375 -5.96 -14.68 11.04
CA SER A 375 -7.20 -14.47 11.81
C SER A 375 -7.22 -15.20 13.15
N SER A 376 -6.41 -16.24 13.36
CA SER A 376 -6.27 -16.95 14.64
C SER A 376 -5.57 -16.11 15.71
N HIS A 377 -4.87 -15.03 15.34
CA HIS A 377 -4.11 -14.17 16.26
C HIS A 377 -4.93 -13.03 16.90
N GLU A 378 -6.26 -13.08 16.86
CA GLU A 378 -7.15 -12.06 17.44
C GLU A 378 -6.88 -11.80 18.93
N TYR A 379 -6.50 -12.83 19.66
CA TYR A 379 -6.30 -12.78 21.12
C TYR A 379 -4.83 -12.81 21.53
N ASP A 380 -3.93 -12.97 20.57
CA ASP A 380 -2.51 -13.05 20.88
C ASP A 380 -2.01 -11.71 21.42
N THR A 381 -1.29 -11.81 22.54
CA THR A 381 -0.64 -10.67 23.17
C THR A 381 0.47 -10.16 22.26
N TYR A 382 0.59 -8.86 22.16
CA TYR A 382 1.64 -8.18 21.35
C TYR A 382 1.56 -8.36 19.83
N PHE A 383 0.56 -9.07 19.27
CA PHE A 383 0.42 -9.21 17.81
C PHE A 383 -0.09 -7.93 17.15
N LEU A 384 -1.03 -7.24 17.79
CA LEU A 384 -1.59 -5.97 17.31
C LEU A 384 -1.21 -4.83 18.26
N ARG A 385 -0.88 -3.66 17.68
CA ARG A 385 -0.54 -2.47 18.47
C ARG A 385 -1.76 -1.74 19.05
N GLU A 386 -2.94 -1.99 18.51
CA GLU A 386 -4.22 -1.45 18.96
C GLU A 386 -5.36 -2.33 18.40
N TYR A 387 -6.50 -1.76 17.98
CA TYR A 387 -7.68 -2.52 17.59
C TYR A 387 -7.53 -3.30 16.25
N SER A 388 -6.62 -2.90 15.33
CA SER A 388 -6.53 -3.54 14.00
C SER A 388 -5.17 -3.49 13.28
N HIS A 389 -4.22 -2.70 13.75
CA HIS A 389 -2.94 -2.60 13.06
C HIS A 389 -1.85 -3.48 13.71
N PRO A 390 -0.93 -4.04 12.91
CA PRO A 390 0.14 -4.88 13.45
C PRO A 390 1.05 -4.09 14.38
N SER A 391 1.49 -4.73 15.45
CA SER A 391 2.59 -4.27 16.30
C SER A 391 3.94 -4.50 15.61
N ASP A 392 5.05 -4.32 16.32
CA ASP A 392 6.35 -4.75 15.84
C ASP A 392 6.38 -6.27 15.56
N LEU A 393 5.83 -7.07 16.47
CA LEU A 393 5.77 -8.53 16.33
C LEU A 393 4.84 -8.95 15.18
N GLY A 394 3.62 -8.43 15.11
CA GLY A 394 2.70 -8.67 14.00
C GLY A 394 3.26 -8.22 12.65
N GLY A 395 4.00 -7.10 12.65
CA GLY A 395 4.74 -6.62 11.48
C GLY A 395 5.80 -7.62 10.99
N ALA A 396 6.54 -8.26 11.90
CA ALA A 396 7.50 -9.32 11.54
C ALA A 396 6.83 -10.53 10.88
N TYR A 397 5.66 -10.95 11.40
CA TYR A 397 4.85 -12.02 10.78
C TYR A 397 4.41 -11.66 9.36
N TYR A 398 3.86 -10.45 9.18
CA TYR A 398 3.44 -9.98 7.85
C TYR A 398 4.63 -9.87 6.90
N SER A 399 5.76 -9.32 7.37
CA SER A 399 6.96 -9.19 6.54
C SER A 399 7.48 -10.54 6.07
N LYS A 400 7.50 -11.56 6.95
CA LYS A 400 7.94 -12.90 6.58
C LYS A 400 6.99 -13.53 5.55
N ALA A 401 5.68 -13.46 5.77
CA ALA A 401 4.70 -14.00 4.82
C ALA A 401 4.77 -13.31 3.45
N ILE A 402 4.87 -11.97 3.44
CA ILE A 402 5.02 -11.16 2.22
C ILE A 402 6.31 -11.53 1.50
N TYR A 403 7.44 -11.53 2.20
CA TYR A 403 8.74 -11.91 1.62
C TYR A 403 8.71 -13.31 1.02
N THR A 404 8.22 -14.29 1.78
CA THR A 404 8.14 -15.69 1.34
C THR A 404 7.30 -15.80 0.09
N TYR A 405 6.12 -15.17 0.06
CA TYR A 405 5.28 -15.20 -1.13
C TYR A 405 5.92 -14.52 -2.34
N LEU A 406 6.45 -13.33 -2.17
CA LEU A 406 7.05 -12.57 -3.28
C LEU A 406 8.26 -13.29 -3.88
N THR A 407 9.04 -14.00 -3.08
CA THR A 407 10.22 -14.74 -3.54
C THR A 407 9.91 -16.14 -4.06
N THR A 408 9.01 -16.88 -3.41
CA THR A 408 8.76 -18.30 -3.70
C THR A 408 7.41 -18.61 -4.34
N GLY A 409 6.42 -17.72 -4.20
CA GLY A 409 5.02 -17.95 -4.56
C GLY A 409 4.22 -18.77 -3.52
N VAL A 410 4.82 -19.07 -2.37
CA VAL A 410 4.17 -19.86 -1.31
C VAL A 410 3.66 -18.94 -0.21
N ALA A 411 2.38 -19.07 0.15
CA ALA A 411 1.82 -18.41 1.33
C ALA A 411 2.24 -19.19 2.59
N ASP A 412 2.93 -18.52 3.52
CA ASP A 412 3.43 -19.12 4.76
C ASP A 412 3.18 -18.16 5.93
N THR A 413 2.56 -18.65 7.00
CA THR A 413 2.26 -17.89 8.22
C THR A 413 3.09 -18.35 9.40
N SER A 414 4.02 -19.30 9.21
CA SER A 414 4.82 -19.86 10.30
C SER A 414 5.80 -18.84 10.88
N PRO A 415 5.97 -18.82 12.21
CA PRO A 415 6.98 -18.02 12.86
C PRO A 415 8.39 -18.58 12.62
N SER A 416 9.39 -17.76 12.92
CA SER A 416 10.78 -18.18 12.97
C SER A 416 11.31 -18.12 14.40
N GLY A 417 12.41 -18.85 14.69
CA GLY A 417 13.18 -18.70 15.91
C GLY A 417 12.51 -19.15 17.19
N GLY A 418 11.46 -19.96 17.11
CA GLY A 418 10.75 -20.48 18.28
C GLY A 418 10.06 -19.40 19.13
N VAL A 419 9.86 -18.20 18.60
CA VAL A 419 9.04 -17.18 19.26
C VAL A 419 7.61 -17.68 19.37
N ALA A 420 7.20 -18.00 20.58
CA ALA A 420 5.83 -18.42 20.88
C ALA A 420 4.96 -17.19 21.13
N LEU A 421 3.82 -17.15 20.44
CA LEU A 421 2.80 -16.14 20.72
C LEU A 421 2.07 -16.48 22.01
N GLU A 422 1.97 -15.49 22.87
CA GLU A 422 1.20 -15.61 24.12
C GLU A 422 -0.26 -15.28 23.82
N THR A 423 -1.14 -16.26 24.02
CA THR A 423 -2.58 -16.03 24.00
C THR A 423 -3.05 -15.50 25.35
N ARG A 424 -4.01 -14.58 25.34
CA ARG A 424 -4.69 -14.16 26.57
C ARG A 424 -5.39 -15.39 27.15
N LYS A 425 -5.01 -15.80 28.36
CA LYS A 425 -5.82 -16.76 29.11
C LYS A 425 -7.13 -16.08 29.49
N GLU A 426 -8.26 -16.66 29.07
CA GLU A 426 -9.60 -16.23 29.44
C GLU A 426 -9.81 -16.25 30.96
#